data_4cb9f58e2c4b8cbbdc92455697347b18
#
_entry.id   4cb9f58e2c4b8cbbdc92455697347b18
#
_cell.length_a   1.000
_cell.length_b   1.000
_cell.length_c   1.000
_cell.angle_alpha   90.00
_cell.angle_beta   90.00
_cell.angle_gamma   90.00
#
_symmetry.space_group_name_H-M   'P 1'
#
loop_
_entity.id
_entity.type
_entity.pdbx_description
1 polymer ?
#
loop_
_entity_poly.entity_id
_entity_poly.type
_entity_poly.pdbx_seq_one_letter_code
_entity_poly.pdbx_strand_id
1 'polypeptide(L)'
;LTDYEKKLTEMVNQNAKNATISINGSNISVIEGEDGRAIEEDKMVSLVKEAINANPEDNSVVEVPVEVTKPKITKEMLSKIDGVIGSFTTSYTSSDANRSANVEIAAKTVNGTILMPGDTFSYNNTLGERTTAKGYRDGAAYVGNKVVMVTGGGICQVSTTLYRAVLRAGIMPTERHNHSMTTTYSGPSEDATVSWGSLDYQFKNPYDFPIYIQGYTSNKHVTFNIYGNVQGMDGKTYELQTVVNETLKPSVKTVDDPNLPEGQKVVEQRPVTGYKSSGYLVTYQNGKEIDKKLIGHDVYKQKDEIIKVGTKKAEQPKQEAPKQEQPATAKPEEPKQEVAQPATSQPATNQAPDATPQTPNAGQTPPAQ
;
A
#
# COMPACT_ATOMS: atom_id res chain seq x y z
N LEU A 1 -23.63 -31.63 -38.07
CA LEU A 1 -22.94 -30.38 -38.46
C LEU A 1 -22.66 -29.52 -37.21
N THR A 2 -23.66 -29.23 -36.39
CA THR A 2 -23.54 -28.31 -35.23
C THR A 2 -22.42 -28.70 -34.22
N ASP A 3 -22.22 -30.00 -33.95
CA ASP A 3 -21.15 -30.45 -33.03
C ASP A 3 -19.77 -30.31 -33.64
N TYR A 4 -19.67 -30.44 -34.95
CA TYR A 4 -18.39 -30.24 -35.65
C TYR A 4 -18.05 -28.77 -35.77
N GLU A 5 -19.02 -27.92 -36.10
CA GLU A 5 -18.84 -26.45 -36.11
C GLU A 5 -18.39 -25.94 -34.74
N LYS A 6 -19.01 -26.42 -33.66
CA LYS A 6 -18.59 -26.06 -32.28
C LYS A 6 -17.15 -26.45 -31.99
N LYS A 7 -16.75 -27.68 -32.33
CA LYS A 7 -15.34 -28.13 -32.16
C LYS A 7 -14.36 -27.29 -32.98
N LEU A 8 -14.74 -26.96 -34.23
CA LEU A 8 -13.89 -26.14 -35.09
C LEU A 8 -13.74 -24.72 -34.53
N THR A 9 -14.82 -24.12 -34.03
CA THR A 9 -14.83 -22.83 -33.36
C THR A 9 -13.93 -22.83 -32.13
N GLU A 10 -14.00 -23.86 -31.28
CA GLU A 10 -13.15 -24.02 -30.10
C GLU A 10 -11.66 -24.17 -30.46
N MET A 11 -11.34 -24.79 -31.60
CA MET A 11 -9.97 -25.00 -32.08
C MET A 11 -9.34 -23.76 -32.73
N VAL A 12 -10.14 -22.94 -33.40
CA VAL A 12 -9.66 -21.86 -34.26
C VAL A 12 -9.81 -20.48 -33.59
N ASN A 13 -10.93 -20.23 -32.91
CA ASN A 13 -11.22 -18.93 -32.36
C ASN A 13 -10.29 -18.63 -31.17
N GLN A 14 -9.58 -17.52 -31.25
CA GLN A 14 -8.80 -16.97 -30.15
C GLN A 14 -8.91 -15.44 -30.12
N ASN A 15 -8.97 -14.87 -28.93
CA ASN A 15 -8.93 -13.43 -28.75
C ASN A 15 -7.51 -12.89 -29.00
N ALA A 16 -7.41 -11.69 -29.58
CA ALA A 16 -6.14 -10.99 -29.67
C ALA A 16 -5.54 -10.77 -28.27
N LYS A 17 -4.24 -10.99 -28.14
CA LYS A 17 -3.48 -10.71 -26.92
C LYS A 17 -2.55 -9.54 -27.15
N ASN A 18 -2.63 -8.52 -26.32
CA ASN A 18 -1.75 -7.36 -26.39
C ASN A 18 -0.30 -7.76 -26.09
N ALA A 19 0.65 -7.06 -26.71
CA ALA A 19 2.05 -7.09 -26.30
C ALA A 19 2.19 -6.63 -24.85
N THR A 20 3.19 -7.15 -24.16
CA THR A 20 3.47 -6.83 -22.75
C THR A 20 4.97 -6.56 -22.55
N ILE A 21 5.32 -6.05 -21.38
CA ILE A 21 6.70 -5.78 -21.00
C ILE A 21 7.13 -6.75 -19.91
N SER A 22 8.30 -7.32 -20.07
CA SER A 22 9.01 -8.06 -19.03
C SER A 22 10.26 -7.31 -18.63
N ILE A 23 10.44 -7.15 -17.31
CA ILE A 23 11.59 -6.45 -16.74
C ILE A 23 12.35 -7.44 -15.86
N ASN A 24 13.64 -7.64 -16.21
CA ASN A 24 14.55 -8.47 -15.43
C ASN A 24 15.83 -7.69 -15.11
N GLY A 25 15.90 -7.19 -13.86
CA GLY A 25 16.93 -6.24 -13.46
C GLY A 25 16.83 -4.94 -14.26
N SER A 26 17.87 -4.58 -14.99
CA SER A 26 17.90 -3.42 -15.92
C SER A 26 17.41 -3.75 -17.33
N ASN A 27 17.18 -5.02 -17.66
CA ASN A 27 16.79 -5.43 -19.00
C ASN A 27 15.28 -5.28 -19.19
N ILE A 28 14.90 -4.48 -20.18
CA ILE A 28 13.52 -4.31 -20.65
C ILE A 28 13.37 -5.15 -21.92
N SER A 29 12.40 -6.05 -21.92
CA SER A 29 12.06 -6.83 -23.11
C SER A 29 10.56 -6.74 -23.38
N VAL A 30 10.22 -6.62 -24.67
CA VAL A 30 8.81 -6.62 -25.10
C VAL A 30 8.44 -8.04 -25.49
N ILE A 31 7.40 -8.58 -24.86
CA ILE A 31 6.76 -9.83 -25.24
C ILE A 31 5.74 -9.49 -26.32
N GLU A 32 5.88 -10.11 -27.50
CA GLU A 32 5.00 -9.86 -28.62
C GLU A 32 3.57 -10.30 -28.34
N GLY A 33 2.61 -9.55 -28.88
CA GLY A 33 1.20 -9.90 -28.83
C GLY A 33 0.85 -11.00 -29.82
N GLU A 34 -0.32 -11.59 -29.67
CA GLU A 34 -0.86 -12.60 -30.57
C GLU A 34 -2.10 -12.07 -31.29
N ASP A 35 -2.18 -12.34 -32.60
CA ASP A 35 -3.38 -12.01 -33.36
C ASP A 35 -4.59 -12.82 -32.89
N GLY A 36 -5.74 -12.18 -32.79
CA GLY A 36 -7.00 -12.84 -32.63
C GLY A 36 -7.47 -13.45 -33.95
N ARG A 37 -8.23 -14.54 -33.87
CA ARG A 37 -8.85 -15.19 -35.04
C ARG A 37 -10.28 -15.56 -34.67
N ALA A 38 -11.20 -15.35 -35.60
CA ALA A 38 -12.56 -15.82 -35.51
C ALA A 38 -12.99 -16.41 -36.84
N ILE A 39 -13.67 -17.55 -36.85
CA ILE A 39 -14.18 -18.17 -38.07
C ILE A 39 -15.24 -17.26 -38.69
N GLU A 40 -15.15 -17.00 -40.00
CA GLU A 40 -16.20 -16.40 -40.79
C GLU A 40 -17.28 -17.43 -41.11
N GLU A 41 -18.26 -17.63 -40.19
CA GLU A 41 -19.22 -18.76 -40.24
C GLU A 41 -20.00 -18.84 -41.57
N ASP A 42 -20.53 -17.73 -42.06
CA ASP A 42 -21.31 -17.69 -43.30
C ASP A 42 -20.46 -18.11 -44.52
N LYS A 43 -19.22 -17.66 -44.55
CA LYS A 43 -18.27 -17.99 -45.61
C LYS A 43 -17.83 -19.44 -45.54
N MET A 44 -17.61 -19.97 -44.32
CA MET A 44 -17.29 -21.36 -44.08
C MET A 44 -18.42 -22.27 -44.59
N VAL A 45 -19.67 -21.96 -44.23
CA VAL A 45 -20.86 -22.71 -44.69
C VAL A 45 -20.97 -22.71 -46.21
N SER A 46 -20.69 -21.58 -46.85
CA SER A 46 -20.73 -21.45 -48.32
C SER A 46 -19.66 -22.31 -48.97
N LEU A 47 -18.41 -22.24 -48.49
CA LEU A 47 -17.29 -23.05 -49.02
C LEU A 47 -17.51 -24.55 -48.85
N VAL A 48 -18.05 -24.98 -47.71
CA VAL A 48 -18.39 -26.40 -47.48
C VAL A 48 -19.49 -26.85 -48.45
N LYS A 49 -20.55 -26.06 -48.67
CA LYS A 49 -21.59 -26.39 -49.65
C LYS A 49 -21.07 -26.48 -51.07
N GLU A 50 -20.19 -25.58 -51.47
CA GLU A 50 -19.53 -25.58 -52.79
C GLU A 50 -18.66 -26.84 -52.98
N ALA A 51 -17.86 -27.18 -51.95
CA ALA A 51 -17.03 -28.39 -52.01
C ALA A 51 -17.85 -29.69 -52.13
N ILE A 52 -18.96 -29.80 -51.37
CA ILE A 52 -19.87 -30.96 -51.46
C ILE A 52 -20.56 -31.04 -52.82
N ASN A 53 -20.98 -29.90 -53.38
CA ASN A 53 -21.68 -29.87 -54.67
C ASN A 53 -20.71 -30.15 -55.85
N ALA A 54 -19.46 -29.76 -55.73
CA ALA A 54 -18.47 -29.96 -56.79
C ALA A 54 -17.99 -31.41 -56.86
N ASN A 55 -17.88 -32.12 -55.76
CA ASN A 55 -17.33 -33.48 -55.72
C ASN A 55 -17.87 -34.28 -54.51
N PRO A 56 -19.11 -34.80 -54.57
CA PRO A 56 -19.79 -35.41 -53.44
C PRO A 56 -19.16 -36.75 -52.97
N GLU A 57 -18.31 -37.36 -53.77
CA GLU A 57 -17.69 -38.67 -53.48
C GLU A 57 -16.19 -38.56 -53.13
N ASP A 58 -15.58 -37.36 -53.12
CA ASP A 58 -14.16 -37.16 -52.89
C ASP A 58 -13.87 -36.46 -51.54
N ASN A 59 -12.69 -36.68 -50.95
CA ASN A 59 -12.19 -35.99 -49.78
C ASN A 59 -11.74 -34.59 -50.15
N SER A 60 -12.66 -33.63 -50.21
CA SER A 60 -12.33 -32.25 -50.47
C SER A 60 -11.76 -31.56 -49.22
N VAL A 61 -10.67 -30.77 -49.39
CA VAL A 61 -10.08 -29.96 -48.33
C VAL A 61 -10.64 -28.52 -48.47
N VAL A 62 -11.24 -28.02 -47.40
CA VAL A 62 -11.73 -26.66 -47.33
C VAL A 62 -10.84 -25.90 -46.35
N GLU A 63 -10.23 -24.80 -46.80
CA GLU A 63 -9.55 -23.86 -45.88
C GLU A 63 -10.56 -23.13 -45.02
N VAL A 64 -10.27 -23.08 -43.70
CA VAL A 64 -11.15 -22.37 -42.73
C VAL A 64 -10.97 -20.87 -42.92
N PRO A 65 -12.01 -20.14 -43.40
CA PRO A 65 -11.93 -18.68 -43.51
C PRO A 65 -11.95 -18.05 -42.13
N VAL A 66 -10.98 -17.18 -41.84
CA VAL A 66 -10.86 -16.52 -40.54
C VAL A 66 -10.72 -15.02 -40.70
N GLU A 67 -11.43 -14.27 -39.87
CA GLU A 67 -11.20 -12.87 -39.62
C GLU A 67 -10.08 -12.73 -38.61
N VAL A 68 -9.06 -11.92 -38.93
CA VAL A 68 -7.90 -11.65 -38.05
C VAL A 68 -8.08 -10.32 -37.36
N THR A 69 -8.05 -10.33 -36.04
CA THR A 69 -8.08 -9.11 -35.20
C THR A 69 -6.68 -8.83 -34.64
N LYS A 70 -6.09 -7.68 -34.97
CA LYS A 70 -4.79 -7.29 -34.44
C LYS A 70 -4.86 -6.88 -32.97
N PRO A 71 -3.80 -7.12 -32.18
CA PRO A 71 -3.66 -6.57 -30.83
C PRO A 71 -3.80 -5.04 -30.82
N LYS A 72 -4.44 -4.49 -29.79
CA LYS A 72 -4.53 -3.04 -29.61
C LYS A 72 -3.20 -2.43 -29.20
N ILE A 73 -2.35 -3.17 -28.48
CA ILE A 73 -1.00 -2.78 -28.07
C ILE A 73 -0.04 -3.73 -28.76
N THR A 74 0.82 -3.16 -29.64
CA THR A 74 1.79 -3.94 -30.41
C THR A 74 3.21 -3.82 -29.84
N LYS A 75 4.10 -4.67 -30.29
CA LYS A 75 5.52 -4.63 -29.92
C LYS A 75 6.18 -3.30 -30.32
N GLU A 76 5.87 -2.79 -31.51
CA GLU A 76 6.42 -1.52 -32.01
C GLU A 76 6.02 -0.34 -31.12
N MET A 77 4.78 -0.32 -30.61
CA MET A 77 4.33 0.71 -29.67
C MET A 77 5.13 0.66 -28.38
N LEU A 78 5.33 -0.53 -27.81
CA LEU A 78 6.04 -0.71 -26.54
C LEU A 78 7.56 -0.61 -26.65
N SER A 79 8.12 -0.75 -27.86
CA SER A 79 9.56 -0.59 -28.10
C SER A 79 10.09 0.81 -27.85
N LYS A 80 9.19 1.80 -27.73
CA LYS A 80 9.55 3.17 -27.32
C LYS A 80 9.94 3.28 -25.84
N ILE A 81 9.62 2.28 -25.03
CA ILE A 81 9.97 2.25 -23.60
C ILE A 81 11.41 1.75 -23.46
N ASP A 82 12.33 2.63 -23.06
CA ASP A 82 13.76 2.35 -23.01
C ASP A 82 14.38 2.50 -21.59
N GLY A 83 13.63 3.02 -20.61
CA GLY A 83 14.15 3.16 -19.26
C GLY A 83 13.16 3.72 -18.23
N VAL A 84 13.65 3.92 -17.01
CA VAL A 84 12.91 4.50 -15.89
C VAL A 84 12.93 6.02 -16.03
N ILE A 85 11.74 6.63 -16.06
CA ILE A 85 11.55 8.08 -16.09
C ILE A 85 11.09 8.66 -14.74
N GLY A 86 10.67 7.80 -13.80
CA GLY A 86 10.31 8.20 -12.43
C GLY A 86 10.30 6.99 -11.50
N SER A 87 10.76 7.18 -10.25
CA SER A 87 10.81 6.11 -9.25
C SER A 87 10.61 6.65 -7.86
N PHE A 88 9.90 5.90 -7.01
CA PHE A 88 9.79 6.20 -5.60
C PHE A 88 9.56 4.95 -4.75
N THR A 89 10.04 5.00 -3.51
CA THR A 89 9.94 3.91 -2.54
C THR A 89 9.50 4.45 -1.18
N THR A 90 8.62 3.73 -0.50
CA THR A 90 8.29 3.96 0.92
C THR A 90 8.43 2.69 1.73
N SER A 91 8.80 2.86 3.02
CA SER A 91 8.92 1.76 3.98
C SER A 91 7.60 1.52 4.73
N TYR A 92 7.24 0.25 4.92
CA TYR A 92 6.15 -0.18 5.78
C TYR A 92 6.61 -1.18 6.86
N THR A 93 7.86 -1.02 7.33
CA THR A 93 8.48 -1.91 8.32
C THR A 93 7.70 -1.98 9.63
N SER A 94 7.03 -0.90 10.04
CA SER A 94 6.19 -0.85 11.24
C SER A 94 4.81 -1.50 11.07
N SER A 95 4.49 -2.02 9.89
CA SER A 95 3.19 -2.64 9.60
C SER A 95 3.12 -4.07 10.12
N ASP A 96 1.98 -4.42 10.71
CA ASP A 96 1.62 -5.79 11.02
C ASP A 96 1.46 -6.67 9.75
N ALA A 97 1.18 -7.94 9.94
CA ALA A 97 1.05 -8.90 8.84
C ALA A 97 -0.13 -8.59 7.91
N ASN A 98 -1.26 -8.15 8.46
CA ASN A 98 -2.47 -7.86 7.69
C ASN A 98 -2.28 -6.62 6.81
N ARG A 99 -1.78 -5.54 7.41
CA ARG A 99 -1.48 -4.30 6.66
C ARG A 99 -0.41 -4.54 5.59
N SER A 100 0.60 -5.36 5.90
CA SER A 100 1.63 -5.74 4.93
C SER A 100 1.05 -6.48 3.74
N ALA A 101 0.19 -7.49 3.97
CA ALA A 101 -0.49 -8.23 2.92
C ALA A 101 -1.33 -7.30 2.01
N ASN A 102 -2.04 -6.31 2.59
CA ASN A 102 -2.80 -5.34 1.82
C ASN A 102 -1.91 -4.48 0.91
N VAL A 103 -0.76 -4.03 1.41
CA VAL A 103 0.23 -3.26 0.63
C VAL A 103 0.76 -4.09 -0.53
N GLU A 104 1.10 -5.37 -0.28
CA GLU A 104 1.63 -6.29 -1.28
C GLU A 104 0.60 -6.60 -2.38
N ILE A 105 -0.66 -6.88 -2.00
CA ILE A 105 -1.76 -7.11 -2.95
C ILE A 105 -1.98 -5.87 -3.81
N ALA A 106 -2.07 -4.69 -3.21
CA ALA A 106 -2.32 -3.46 -3.94
C ALA A 106 -1.17 -3.12 -4.91
N ALA A 107 0.09 -3.24 -4.49
CA ALA A 107 1.25 -3.02 -5.34
C ALA A 107 1.28 -4.01 -6.53
N LYS A 108 1.02 -5.30 -6.26
CA LYS A 108 0.94 -6.34 -7.29
C LYS A 108 -0.18 -6.08 -8.30
N THR A 109 -1.32 -5.57 -7.85
CA THR A 109 -2.47 -5.27 -8.73
C THR A 109 -2.18 -4.11 -9.67
N VAL A 110 -1.44 -3.09 -9.22
CA VAL A 110 -1.02 -1.95 -10.07
C VAL A 110 0.11 -2.32 -11.02
N ASN A 111 0.94 -3.30 -10.63
CA ASN A 111 2.06 -3.75 -11.45
C ASN A 111 1.61 -4.25 -12.82
N GLY A 112 2.35 -3.88 -13.87
CA GLY A 112 2.07 -4.32 -15.23
C GLY A 112 1.10 -3.42 -16.00
N THR A 113 0.62 -2.33 -15.40
CA THR A 113 -0.26 -1.38 -16.09
C THR A 113 0.50 -0.65 -17.20
N ILE A 114 -0.05 -0.70 -18.40
CA ILE A 114 0.42 0.05 -19.57
C ILE A 114 -0.59 1.15 -19.86
N LEU A 115 -0.11 2.37 -20.04
CA LEU A 115 -0.91 3.52 -20.45
C LEU A 115 -0.38 4.03 -21.79
N MET A 116 -1.20 3.91 -22.84
CA MET A 116 -0.91 4.49 -24.13
C MET A 116 -1.00 6.03 -24.08
N PRO A 117 -0.47 6.76 -25.08
CA PRO A 117 -0.65 8.21 -25.16
C PRO A 117 -2.11 8.62 -24.97
N GLY A 118 -2.36 9.48 -23.99
CA GLY A 118 -3.70 9.97 -23.67
C GLY A 118 -4.56 9.10 -22.76
N ASP A 119 -4.13 7.88 -22.41
CA ASP A 119 -4.86 7.02 -21.48
C ASP A 119 -4.84 7.60 -20.05
N THR A 120 -5.92 7.33 -19.33
CA THR A 120 -6.07 7.74 -17.92
C THR A 120 -5.98 6.53 -17.00
N PHE A 121 -5.13 6.64 -15.99
CA PHE A 121 -5.07 5.71 -14.87
C PHE A 121 -6.05 6.14 -13.77
N SER A 122 -6.75 5.17 -13.19
CA SER A 122 -7.55 5.31 -11.98
C SER A 122 -7.14 4.21 -11.00
N TYR A 123 -6.69 4.61 -9.81
CA TYR A 123 -6.29 3.67 -8.77
C TYR A 123 -7.46 2.81 -8.31
N ASN A 124 -8.63 3.44 -8.11
CA ASN A 124 -9.83 2.72 -7.71
C ASN A 124 -10.31 1.74 -8.78
N ASN A 125 -10.34 2.12 -10.04
CA ASN A 125 -10.74 1.21 -11.12
C ASN A 125 -9.77 0.05 -11.29
N THR A 126 -8.46 0.28 -11.08
CA THR A 126 -7.43 -0.76 -11.18
C THR A 126 -7.54 -1.78 -10.04
N LEU A 127 -7.71 -1.36 -8.80
CA LEU A 127 -7.83 -2.27 -7.66
C LEU A 127 -9.27 -2.84 -7.50
N GLY A 128 -10.27 -2.07 -7.88
CA GLY A 128 -11.67 -2.32 -7.57
C GLY A 128 -11.94 -2.23 -6.07
N GLU A 129 -13.09 -2.69 -5.63
CA GLU A 129 -13.43 -2.80 -4.22
C GLU A 129 -12.46 -3.71 -3.47
N ARG A 130 -12.06 -3.30 -2.25
CA ARG A 130 -11.12 -4.03 -1.39
C ARG A 130 -11.92 -4.97 -0.51
N THR A 131 -12.06 -6.22 -0.95
CA THR A 131 -12.85 -7.24 -0.26
C THR A 131 -11.96 -8.38 0.26
N THR A 132 -12.46 -9.11 1.25
CA THR A 132 -11.79 -10.31 1.76
C THR A 132 -11.66 -11.40 0.69
N ALA A 133 -12.61 -11.47 -0.23
CA ALA A 133 -12.56 -12.39 -1.38
C ALA A 133 -11.35 -12.12 -2.31
N LYS A 134 -10.88 -10.87 -2.40
CA LYS A 134 -9.65 -10.48 -3.09
C LYS A 134 -8.39 -10.63 -2.24
N GLY A 135 -8.50 -11.18 -1.01
CA GLY A 135 -7.39 -11.39 -0.09
C GLY A 135 -7.06 -10.20 0.81
N TYR A 136 -7.80 -9.07 0.72
CA TYR A 136 -7.61 -7.95 1.63
C TYR A 136 -8.04 -8.31 3.05
N ARG A 137 -7.35 -7.76 4.04
CA ARG A 137 -7.52 -8.01 5.47
C ARG A 137 -7.78 -6.71 6.19
N ASP A 138 -8.31 -6.81 7.43
CA ASP A 138 -8.47 -5.64 8.28
C ASP A 138 -7.08 -5.15 8.73
N GLY A 139 -6.84 -3.89 8.48
CA GLY A 139 -5.61 -3.18 8.82
C GLY A 139 -5.91 -1.76 9.28
N ALA A 140 -4.96 -1.16 9.98
CA ALA A 140 -5.10 0.20 10.47
C ALA A 140 -5.18 1.23 9.33
N ALA A 141 -6.20 2.09 9.36
CA ALA A 141 -6.39 3.20 8.45
C ALA A 141 -6.89 4.45 9.18
N TYR A 142 -6.64 5.62 8.58
CA TYR A 142 -7.17 6.89 9.07
C TYR A 142 -8.59 7.11 8.50
N VAL A 143 -9.57 7.20 9.40
CA VAL A 143 -10.95 7.57 9.04
C VAL A 143 -11.35 8.78 9.89
N GLY A 144 -11.49 9.93 9.24
CA GLY A 144 -11.62 11.20 9.96
C GLY A 144 -10.39 11.45 10.85
N ASN A 145 -10.60 11.68 12.15
CA ASN A 145 -9.53 11.94 13.13
C ASN A 145 -9.18 10.71 13.98
N LYS A 146 -9.53 9.49 13.53
CA LYS A 146 -9.29 8.25 14.29
C LYS A 146 -8.55 7.24 13.43
N VAL A 147 -7.76 6.39 14.10
CA VAL A 147 -7.23 5.17 13.52
C VAL A 147 -8.25 4.06 13.77
N VAL A 148 -8.72 3.43 12.72
CA VAL A 148 -9.70 2.33 12.78
C VAL A 148 -9.20 1.15 11.96
N MET A 149 -9.66 -0.04 12.31
CA MET A 149 -9.38 -1.25 11.53
C MET A 149 -10.43 -1.35 10.43
N VAL A 150 -9.97 -1.37 9.17
CA VAL A 150 -10.83 -1.52 7.99
C VAL A 150 -10.19 -2.46 6.99
N THR A 151 -11.04 -3.17 6.23
CA THR A 151 -10.56 -4.05 5.15
C THR A 151 -9.81 -3.23 4.09
N GLY A 152 -8.58 -3.62 3.79
CA GLY A 152 -7.69 -2.88 2.89
C GLY A 152 -6.90 -1.75 3.56
N GLY A 153 -6.87 -1.66 4.90
CA GLY A 153 -6.01 -0.69 5.59
C GLY A 153 -4.55 -0.80 5.14
N GLY A 154 -3.94 0.33 4.77
CA GLY A 154 -2.57 0.42 4.24
C GLY A 154 -2.46 0.77 2.74
N ILE A 155 -3.53 0.62 1.95
CA ILE A 155 -3.48 0.87 0.49
C ILE A 155 -3.20 2.34 0.11
N CYS A 156 -3.52 3.30 0.97
CA CYS A 156 -3.18 4.71 0.74
C CYS A 156 -1.67 4.96 0.76
N GLN A 157 -0.87 4.10 1.40
CA GLN A 157 0.57 4.17 1.26
C GLN A 157 1.03 3.76 -0.13
N VAL A 158 0.35 2.79 -0.74
CA VAL A 158 0.64 2.33 -2.12
C VAL A 158 0.29 3.43 -3.13
N SER A 159 -0.91 4.06 -3.02
CA SER A 159 -1.30 5.18 -3.88
C SER A 159 -0.37 6.39 -3.70
N THR A 160 0.08 6.68 -2.47
CA THR A 160 1.05 7.74 -2.17
C THR A 160 2.42 7.45 -2.82
N THR A 161 2.89 6.20 -2.74
CA THR A 161 4.17 5.82 -3.37
C THR A 161 4.10 5.94 -4.89
N LEU A 162 2.99 5.47 -5.48
CA LEU A 162 2.73 5.63 -6.92
C LEU A 162 2.65 7.10 -7.32
N TYR A 163 1.91 7.95 -6.58
CA TYR A 163 1.81 9.38 -6.82
C TYR A 163 3.19 10.04 -6.89
N ARG A 164 4.06 9.73 -5.94
CA ARG A 164 5.41 10.30 -5.90
C ARG A 164 6.31 9.80 -7.03
N ALA A 165 6.14 8.55 -7.47
CA ALA A 165 6.84 8.03 -8.65
C ALA A 165 6.36 8.69 -9.94
N VAL A 166 5.04 8.88 -10.09
CA VAL A 166 4.39 9.51 -11.24
C VAL A 166 4.78 10.99 -11.35
N LEU A 167 4.87 11.72 -10.23
CA LEU A 167 5.38 13.10 -10.23
C LEU A 167 6.83 13.18 -10.71
N ARG A 168 7.69 12.20 -10.32
CA ARG A 168 9.07 12.14 -10.81
C ARG A 168 9.19 11.79 -12.29
N ALA A 169 8.14 11.20 -12.84
CA ALA A 169 7.99 11.04 -14.30
C ALA A 169 7.43 12.29 -14.98
N GLY A 170 7.25 13.42 -14.29
CA GLY A 170 6.73 14.66 -14.86
C GLY A 170 5.23 14.69 -15.12
N ILE A 171 4.48 13.75 -14.53
CA ILE A 171 3.05 13.59 -14.79
C ILE A 171 2.26 14.20 -13.63
N MET A 172 1.41 15.19 -13.95
CA MET A 172 0.49 15.82 -13.00
C MET A 172 -0.72 14.91 -12.72
N PRO A 173 -1.22 14.86 -11.47
CA PRO A 173 -2.48 14.19 -11.18
C PRO A 173 -3.65 14.95 -11.82
N THR A 174 -4.66 14.21 -12.28
CA THR A 174 -5.97 14.76 -12.67
C THR A 174 -6.96 14.70 -11.52
N GLU A 175 -6.77 13.77 -10.58
CA GLU A 175 -7.47 13.69 -9.30
C GLU A 175 -6.50 13.25 -8.21
N ARG A 176 -6.44 13.98 -7.12
CA ARG A 176 -5.63 13.66 -5.95
C ARG A 176 -6.21 14.33 -4.71
N HIS A 177 -6.24 13.61 -3.61
CA HIS A 177 -6.68 14.10 -2.30
C HIS A 177 -5.61 13.85 -1.24
N ASN A 178 -5.44 14.79 -0.30
CA ASN A 178 -4.59 14.59 0.87
C ASN A 178 -5.35 13.86 1.98
N HIS A 179 -4.63 13.22 2.89
CA HIS A 179 -5.25 12.69 4.11
C HIS A 179 -5.73 13.83 5.00
N SER A 180 -6.74 13.54 5.83
CA SER A 180 -7.26 14.51 6.80
C SER A 180 -6.25 14.90 7.90
N MET A 181 -5.26 14.05 8.17
CA MET A 181 -4.13 14.23 9.10
C MET A 181 -2.85 13.74 8.43
N THR A 182 -1.69 14.22 8.93
CA THR A 182 -0.38 13.73 8.45
C THR A 182 -0.20 12.23 8.67
N THR A 183 0.44 11.58 7.72
CA THR A 183 0.79 10.16 7.80
C THR A 183 2.24 9.99 8.28
N THR A 184 2.63 8.78 8.67
CA THR A 184 4.00 8.48 9.10
C THR A 184 4.95 8.19 7.94
N TYR A 185 4.43 7.99 6.73
CA TYR A 185 5.20 7.60 5.52
C TYR A 185 5.30 8.72 4.48
N SER A 186 4.69 9.88 4.72
CA SER A 186 4.79 11.06 3.85
C SER A 186 4.68 12.35 4.64
N GLY A 187 5.32 13.40 4.16
CA GLY A 187 5.15 14.76 4.64
C GLY A 187 3.88 15.44 4.09
N PRO A 188 3.62 16.70 4.53
CA PRO A 188 2.53 17.51 3.99
C PRO A 188 2.66 17.74 2.49
N SER A 189 1.56 17.59 1.75
CA SER A 189 1.45 17.64 0.27
C SER A 189 2.22 16.56 -0.50
N GLU A 190 2.67 15.52 0.19
CA GLU A 190 3.41 14.40 -0.42
C GLU A 190 2.58 13.13 -0.56
N ASP A 191 1.34 13.13 -0.16
CA ASP A 191 0.45 11.97 -0.09
C ASP A 191 -0.68 12.00 -1.13
N ALA A 192 -1.26 10.84 -1.39
CA ALA A 192 -2.49 10.66 -2.17
C ALA A 192 -3.37 9.63 -1.46
N THR A 193 -4.44 10.09 -0.81
CA THR A 193 -5.40 9.19 -0.16
C THR A 193 -6.46 8.72 -1.14
N VAL A 194 -6.92 7.50 -0.94
CA VAL A 194 -7.96 6.88 -1.75
C VAL A 194 -9.02 6.21 -0.86
N SER A 195 -10.25 6.22 -1.33
CA SER A 195 -11.37 5.52 -0.70
C SER A 195 -12.32 5.03 -1.79
N TRP A 196 -12.71 3.75 -1.75
CA TRP A 196 -13.59 3.17 -2.76
C TRP A 196 -14.93 3.92 -2.83
N GLY A 197 -15.28 4.33 -4.05
CA GLY A 197 -16.52 5.04 -4.33
C GLY A 197 -16.55 6.52 -3.93
N SER A 198 -15.43 7.10 -3.39
CA SER A 198 -15.45 8.51 -2.96
C SER A 198 -14.19 9.31 -3.26
N LEU A 199 -12.99 8.77 -3.07
CA LEU A 199 -11.73 9.47 -3.31
C LEU A 199 -10.83 8.59 -4.18
N ASP A 200 -10.35 9.14 -5.29
CA ASP A 200 -9.47 8.41 -6.20
C ASP A 200 -8.12 9.12 -6.37
N TYR A 201 -7.17 8.39 -6.90
CA TYR A 201 -5.93 8.93 -7.44
C TYR A 201 -5.89 8.63 -8.93
N GLN A 202 -5.92 9.69 -9.75
CA GLN A 202 -5.96 9.59 -11.19
C GLN A 202 -4.90 10.49 -11.84
N PHE A 203 -4.38 10.02 -12.97
CA PHE A 203 -3.51 10.80 -13.84
C PHE A 203 -3.66 10.32 -15.29
N LYS A 204 -3.29 11.19 -16.23
CA LYS A 204 -3.33 10.91 -17.66
C LYS A 204 -1.90 10.85 -18.20
N ASN A 205 -1.59 9.89 -19.06
CA ASN A 205 -0.32 9.87 -19.77
C ASN A 205 -0.28 11.07 -20.75
N PRO A 206 0.57 12.09 -20.50
CA PRO A 206 0.62 13.29 -21.34
C PRO A 206 1.58 13.15 -22.52
N TYR A 207 2.34 12.06 -22.57
CA TYR A 207 3.40 11.84 -23.56
C TYR A 207 2.85 11.23 -24.84
N ASP A 208 3.61 11.35 -25.95
CA ASP A 208 3.37 10.71 -27.23
C ASP A 208 3.92 9.27 -27.31
N PHE A 209 4.41 8.76 -26.18
CA PHE A 209 4.90 7.39 -26.00
C PHE A 209 4.16 6.70 -24.85
N PRO A 210 4.08 5.35 -24.87
CA PRO A 210 3.47 4.60 -23.77
C PRO A 210 4.33 4.67 -22.51
N ILE A 211 3.67 4.53 -21.34
CA ILE A 211 4.34 4.33 -20.07
C ILE A 211 3.93 2.96 -19.48
N TYR A 212 4.83 2.36 -18.73
CA TYR A 212 4.62 1.11 -18.02
C TYR A 212 4.87 1.31 -16.53
N ILE A 213 3.95 0.86 -15.70
CA ILE A 213 4.04 0.96 -14.23
C ILE A 213 4.52 -0.39 -13.70
N GLN A 214 5.74 -0.42 -13.15
CA GLN A 214 6.22 -1.53 -12.35
C GLN A 214 5.99 -1.22 -10.87
N GLY A 215 5.27 -2.11 -10.18
CA GLY A 215 5.07 -2.05 -8.73
C GLY A 215 5.53 -3.33 -8.07
N TYR A 216 6.37 -3.23 -7.04
CA TYR A 216 6.83 -4.41 -6.29
C TYR A 216 7.11 -4.08 -4.83
N THR A 217 7.17 -5.14 -4.03
CA THR A 217 7.52 -5.06 -2.61
C THR A 217 8.73 -5.94 -2.30
N SER A 218 9.63 -5.43 -1.49
CA SER A 218 10.80 -6.16 -1.00
C SER A 218 11.22 -5.63 0.36
N ASN A 219 11.52 -6.51 1.31
CA ASN A 219 12.02 -6.15 2.64
C ASN A 219 11.17 -5.06 3.33
N LYS A 220 9.84 -5.20 3.28
CA LYS A 220 8.90 -4.21 3.83
C LYS A 220 9.02 -2.81 3.20
N HIS A 221 9.44 -2.73 1.96
CA HIS A 221 9.41 -1.53 1.14
C HIS A 221 8.50 -1.77 -0.07
N VAL A 222 7.71 -0.76 -0.43
CA VAL A 222 6.95 -0.73 -1.69
C VAL A 222 7.59 0.28 -2.62
N THR A 223 7.86 -0.15 -3.85
CA THR A 223 8.51 0.65 -4.89
C THR A 223 7.64 0.69 -6.13
N PHE A 224 7.55 1.86 -6.73
CA PHE A 224 7.04 2.03 -8.09
C PHE A 224 8.10 2.65 -8.98
N ASN A 225 8.29 2.03 -10.15
CA ASN A 225 9.07 2.58 -11.25
C ASN A 225 8.12 2.88 -12.41
N ILE A 226 8.20 4.08 -12.96
CA ILE A 226 7.51 4.47 -14.18
C ILE A 226 8.53 4.37 -15.31
N TYR A 227 8.29 3.43 -16.23
CA TYR A 227 9.09 3.26 -17.42
C TYR A 227 8.47 4.04 -18.57
N GLY A 228 9.30 4.61 -19.43
CA GLY A 228 8.90 5.38 -20.58
C GLY A 228 10.06 5.57 -21.55
N ASN A 229 9.99 6.59 -22.38
CA ASN A 229 11.06 6.96 -23.28
C ASN A 229 11.97 8.01 -22.60
N VAL A 230 13.16 7.58 -22.16
CA VAL A 230 14.14 8.46 -21.48
C VAL A 230 14.64 9.57 -22.43
N GLN A 231 14.86 9.24 -23.72
CA GLN A 231 15.26 10.24 -24.71
C GLN A 231 14.16 11.28 -24.95
N GLY A 232 12.89 10.83 -24.93
CA GLY A 232 11.72 11.71 -25.05
C GLY A 232 11.52 12.66 -23.87
N MET A 233 12.22 12.43 -22.72
CA MET A 233 12.21 13.35 -21.59
C MET A 233 13.10 14.58 -21.82
N ASP A 234 13.90 14.63 -22.86
CA ASP A 234 14.73 15.80 -23.26
C ASP A 234 15.63 16.30 -22.11
N GLY A 235 16.23 15.37 -21.35
CA GLY A 235 17.09 15.69 -20.21
C GLY A 235 16.38 16.37 -19.02
N LYS A 236 15.05 16.41 -19.04
CA LYS A 236 14.25 16.94 -17.93
C LYS A 236 14.15 15.95 -16.78
N THR A 237 14.22 16.49 -15.57
CA THR A 237 13.94 15.78 -14.33
C THR A 237 12.89 16.54 -13.53
N TYR A 238 12.18 15.83 -12.67
CA TYR A 238 11.03 16.39 -11.95
C TYR A 238 11.10 16.04 -10.47
N GLU A 239 10.76 17.03 -9.65
CA GLU A 239 10.72 16.87 -8.20
C GLU A 239 9.44 17.45 -7.61
N LEU A 240 8.95 16.80 -6.56
CA LEU A 240 7.92 17.36 -5.71
C LEU A 240 8.56 18.29 -4.69
N GLN A 241 8.24 19.56 -4.76
CA GLN A 241 8.59 20.55 -3.74
C GLN A 241 7.36 20.88 -2.90
N THR A 242 7.50 20.83 -1.58
CA THR A 242 6.41 21.17 -0.64
C THR A 242 6.76 22.39 0.18
N VAL A 243 5.76 23.22 0.46
CA VAL A 243 5.89 24.42 1.29
C VAL A 243 4.84 24.32 2.39
N VAL A 244 5.30 24.36 3.65
CA VAL A 244 4.41 24.48 4.81
C VAL A 244 4.06 25.96 4.96
N ASN A 245 2.81 26.30 4.69
CA ASN A 245 2.30 27.68 4.77
C ASN A 245 1.92 28.06 6.21
N GLU A 246 1.39 27.08 6.97
CA GLU A 246 0.99 27.27 8.37
C GLU A 246 1.10 25.97 9.15
N THR A 247 1.56 26.07 10.40
CA THR A 247 1.57 24.94 11.35
C THR A 247 0.41 25.11 12.33
N LEU A 248 -0.50 24.13 12.35
CA LEU A 248 -1.66 24.11 13.24
C LEU A 248 -1.27 23.33 14.52
N LYS A 249 -1.00 24.07 15.60
CA LYS A 249 -0.58 23.48 16.88
C LYS A 249 -1.76 22.83 17.60
N PRO A 250 -1.60 21.59 18.11
CA PRO A 250 -2.62 20.98 18.96
C PRO A 250 -2.73 21.71 20.31
N SER A 251 -3.90 21.70 20.90
CA SER A 251 -4.13 22.13 22.29
C SER A 251 -4.09 20.95 23.26
N VAL A 252 -3.99 21.23 24.56
CA VAL A 252 -4.10 20.22 25.62
C VAL A 252 -5.47 20.37 26.27
N LYS A 253 -6.23 19.29 26.33
CA LYS A 253 -7.52 19.18 27.01
C LYS A 253 -7.42 18.23 28.20
N THR A 254 -7.91 18.67 29.34
CA THR A 254 -8.02 17.83 30.52
C THR A 254 -9.47 17.38 30.70
N VAL A 255 -9.69 16.11 31.02
CA VAL A 255 -11.01 15.52 31.25
C VAL A 255 -10.96 14.74 32.56
N ASP A 256 -11.91 14.98 33.46
CA ASP A 256 -12.01 14.26 34.72
C ASP A 256 -12.41 12.78 34.48
N ASP A 257 -11.73 11.86 35.20
CA ASP A 257 -12.03 10.43 35.16
C ASP A 257 -12.31 9.92 36.60
N PRO A 258 -13.57 9.59 36.92
CA PRO A 258 -13.94 9.10 38.24
C PRO A 258 -13.43 7.67 38.56
N ASN A 259 -12.87 6.97 37.59
CA ASN A 259 -12.30 5.64 37.78
C ASN A 259 -10.81 5.68 38.13
N LEU A 260 -10.14 6.78 37.87
CA LEU A 260 -8.72 6.96 38.22
C LEU A 260 -8.57 7.58 39.60
N PRO A 261 -7.57 7.16 40.40
CA PRO A 261 -7.23 7.79 41.68
C PRO A 261 -7.04 9.30 41.55
N GLU A 262 -7.44 10.05 42.55
CA GLU A 262 -7.33 11.53 42.58
C GLU A 262 -5.91 11.98 42.29
N GLY A 263 -5.76 12.91 41.31
CA GLY A 263 -4.49 13.45 40.87
C GLY A 263 -3.69 12.58 39.88
N GLN A 264 -4.08 11.32 39.62
CA GLN A 264 -3.46 10.50 38.60
C GLN A 264 -3.77 11.04 37.20
N LYS A 265 -2.74 11.13 36.34
CA LYS A 265 -2.91 11.60 34.95
C LYS A 265 -2.60 10.47 33.98
N VAL A 266 -3.46 10.29 32.99
CA VAL A 266 -3.31 9.30 31.91
C VAL A 266 -3.55 10.01 30.58
N VAL A 267 -2.59 9.91 29.64
CA VAL A 267 -2.76 10.42 28.29
C VAL A 267 -3.69 9.48 27.53
N GLU A 268 -4.93 9.90 27.31
CA GLU A 268 -5.92 9.16 26.53
C GLU A 268 -5.69 9.33 25.03
N GLN A 269 -5.31 10.53 24.61
CA GLN A 269 -5.07 10.86 23.21
C GLN A 269 -3.78 11.65 23.06
N ARG A 270 -2.86 11.14 22.24
CA ARG A 270 -1.63 11.86 21.89
C ARG A 270 -1.93 12.96 20.87
N PRO A 271 -1.24 14.11 20.97
CA PRO A 271 -1.42 15.21 20.04
C PRO A 271 -0.86 14.88 18.66
N VAL A 272 -1.45 15.48 17.61
CA VAL A 272 -0.90 15.46 16.24
C VAL A 272 -0.89 16.89 15.72
N THR A 273 0.26 17.34 15.25
CA THR A 273 0.39 18.66 14.61
C THR A 273 -0.27 18.65 13.25
N GLY A 274 -1.09 19.66 12.97
CA GLY A 274 -1.68 19.88 11.66
C GLY A 274 -0.89 20.88 10.83
N TYR A 275 -1.21 20.94 9.52
CA TYR A 275 -0.51 21.82 8.58
C TYR A 275 -1.46 22.33 7.51
N LYS A 276 -1.21 23.56 7.03
CA LYS A 276 -1.61 24.00 5.71
C LYS A 276 -0.36 24.04 4.83
N SER A 277 -0.41 23.39 3.69
CA SER A 277 0.76 23.26 2.82
C SER A 277 0.38 23.40 1.35
N SER A 278 1.38 23.60 0.52
CA SER A 278 1.25 23.65 -0.94
C SER A 278 2.26 22.71 -1.56
N GLY A 279 1.84 21.90 -2.52
CA GLY A 279 2.70 21.03 -3.32
C GLY A 279 2.93 21.60 -4.71
N TYR A 280 4.15 21.51 -5.19
CA TYR A 280 4.54 21.97 -6.53
C TYR A 280 5.33 20.87 -7.25
N LEU A 281 5.03 20.69 -8.53
CA LEU A 281 5.90 19.94 -9.44
C LEU A 281 6.91 20.90 -10.03
N VAL A 282 8.18 20.69 -9.72
CA VAL A 282 9.30 21.48 -10.24
C VAL A 282 9.98 20.71 -11.34
N THR A 283 10.18 21.36 -12.48
CA THR A 283 10.89 20.83 -13.65
C THR A 283 12.29 21.40 -13.69
N TYR A 284 13.28 20.53 -13.79
CA TYR A 284 14.68 20.89 -14.01
C TYR A 284 15.12 20.44 -15.39
N GLN A 285 15.99 21.21 -16.02
CA GLN A 285 16.74 20.83 -17.21
C GLN A 285 18.21 21.19 -17.01
N ASN A 286 19.09 20.21 -17.17
CA ASN A 286 20.53 20.35 -16.88
C ASN A 286 20.80 20.90 -15.47
N GLY A 287 20.04 20.48 -14.47
CA GLY A 287 20.14 20.89 -13.07
C GLY A 287 19.60 22.29 -12.75
N LYS A 288 19.07 23.03 -13.76
CA LYS A 288 18.47 24.34 -13.56
C LYS A 288 16.94 24.22 -13.54
N GLU A 289 16.29 24.84 -12.56
CA GLU A 289 14.83 24.98 -12.51
C GLU A 289 14.35 25.81 -13.71
N ILE A 290 13.43 25.24 -14.49
CA ILE A 290 12.85 25.87 -15.67
C ILE A 290 11.34 26.08 -15.57
N ASP A 291 10.66 25.33 -14.68
CA ASP A 291 9.21 25.46 -14.47
C ASP A 291 8.84 24.98 -13.08
N LYS A 292 7.76 25.56 -12.53
CA LYS A 292 7.20 25.20 -11.23
C LYS A 292 5.69 25.31 -11.27
N LYS A 293 5.00 24.18 -11.22
CA LYS A 293 3.53 24.09 -11.30
C LYS A 293 2.92 23.74 -9.97
N LEU A 294 1.92 24.50 -9.53
CA LEU A 294 1.14 24.17 -8.36
C LEU A 294 0.34 22.87 -8.60
N ILE A 295 0.47 21.91 -7.69
CA ILE A 295 -0.35 20.69 -7.65
C ILE A 295 -1.63 20.96 -6.88
N GLY A 296 -1.51 21.64 -5.72
CA GLY A 296 -2.65 21.98 -4.88
C GLY A 296 -2.27 22.56 -3.53
N HIS A 297 -3.31 22.95 -2.78
CA HIS A 297 -3.23 23.39 -1.40
C HIS A 297 -3.89 22.34 -0.52
N ASP A 298 -3.21 21.92 0.54
CA ASP A 298 -3.62 20.84 1.41
C ASP A 298 -3.80 21.32 2.85
N VAL A 299 -4.79 20.73 3.55
CA VAL A 299 -5.04 20.99 4.96
C VAL A 299 -5.03 19.66 5.72
N TYR A 300 -4.10 19.55 6.65
CA TYR A 300 -3.99 18.44 7.59
C TYR A 300 -4.45 18.95 8.96
N LYS A 301 -5.51 18.35 9.49
CA LYS A 301 -6.11 18.78 10.77
C LYS A 301 -5.19 18.40 11.93
N GLN A 302 -5.04 19.28 12.89
CA GLN A 302 -4.43 18.96 14.17
C GLN A 302 -5.36 18.08 15.00
N LYS A 303 -4.77 17.34 15.95
CA LYS A 303 -5.47 16.53 16.94
C LYS A 303 -4.98 16.92 18.32
N ASP A 304 -5.88 17.35 19.19
CA ASP A 304 -5.54 17.80 20.53
C ASP A 304 -5.06 16.67 21.41
N GLU A 305 -4.21 16.96 22.38
CA GLU A 305 -3.88 16.05 23.47
C GLU A 305 -5.07 15.98 24.44
N ILE A 306 -5.44 14.76 24.85
CA ILE A 306 -6.45 14.55 25.90
C ILE A 306 -5.77 13.85 27.05
N ILE A 307 -5.78 14.50 28.22
CA ILE A 307 -5.25 13.98 29.48
C ILE A 307 -6.43 13.73 30.42
N LYS A 308 -6.63 12.48 30.81
CA LYS A 308 -7.55 12.12 31.89
C LYS A 308 -6.92 12.39 33.23
N VAL A 309 -7.65 13.08 34.11
CA VAL A 309 -7.23 13.37 35.49
C VAL A 309 -8.16 12.65 36.44
N GLY A 310 -7.60 11.82 37.30
CA GLY A 310 -8.34 11.04 38.29
C GLY A 310 -9.01 11.93 39.33
N THR A 311 -10.28 11.61 39.62
CA THR A 311 -11.09 12.26 40.66
C THR A 311 -11.62 11.30 41.71
N LYS A 312 -11.24 9.99 41.62
CA LYS A 312 -11.64 8.98 42.60
C LYS A 312 -10.92 9.21 43.92
N LYS A 313 -11.62 9.73 44.93
CA LYS A 313 -11.09 9.88 46.26
C LYS A 313 -10.75 8.52 46.89
N ALA A 314 -9.64 8.44 47.61
CA ALA A 314 -9.30 7.28 48.39
C ALA A 314 -10.45 7.02 49.43
N GLU A 315 -10.96 5.79 49.45
CA GLU A 315 -11.86 5.40 50.53
C GLU A 315 -11.09 5.52 51.86
N GLN A 316 -11.58 6.38 52.74
CA GLN A 316 -11.04 6.45 54.10
C GLN A 316 -11.22 5.08 54.75
N PRO A 317 -10.18 4.53 55.41
CA PRO A 317 -10.36 3.30 56.17
C PRO A 317 -11.51 3.50 57.15
N LYS A 318 -12.52 2.66 57.08
CA LYS A 318 -13.54 2.62 58.11
C LYS A 318 -12.82 2.43 59.44
N GLN A 319 -12.85 3.42 60.34
CA GLN A 319 -12.44 3.26 61.71
C GLN A 319 -13.33 2.16 62.29
N GLU A 320 -12.76 0.99 62.54
CA GLU A 320 -13.42 0.00 63.42
C GLU A 320 -13.65 0.63 64.80
N ALA A 321 -14.92 0.69 65.17
CA ALA A 321 -15.29 1.11 66.49
C ALA A 321 -14.58 0.23 67.56
N PRO A 322 -14.13 0.82 68.72
CA PRO A 322 -13.41 0.07 69.72
C PRO A 322 -14.30 -1.07 70.29
N LYS A 323 -13.82 -2.32 70.21
CA LYS A 323 -14.42 -3.43 70.87
C LYS A 323 -14.37 -3.15 72.41
N GLN A 324 -15.53 -3.07 73.06
CA GLN A 324 -15.63 -3.07 74.50
C GLN A 324 -15.09 -4.40 75.06
N GLU A 325 -14.09 -4.29 75.94
CA GLU A 325 -13.60 -5.42 76.77
C GLU A 325 -14.68 -5.84 77.70
N GLN A 326 -15.05 -7.16 77.71
CA GLN A 326 -15.73 -7.81 78.77
C GLN A 326 -14.71 -8.49 79.64
N PRO A 327 -14.90 -8.55 81.04
CA PRO A 327 -13.89 -8.99 81.98
C PRO A 327 -13.70 -10.50 81.98
N ALA A 328 -12.49 -10.89 82.23
CA ALA A 328 -11.98 -12.26 82.39
C ALA A 328 -12.64 -13.04 83.51
N THR A 329 -12.95 -14.31 83.27
CA THR A 329 -13.06 -15.34 84.33
C THR A 329 -12.04 -16.42 84.10
N ALA A 330 -11.47 -16.86 85.25
CA ALA A 330 -10.27 -17.64 85.42
C ALA A 330 -10.35 -19.11 84.99
N LYS A 331 -9.24 -19.61 84.52
CA LYS A 331 -8.48 -20.89 84.67
C LYS A 331 -9.19 -22.18 85.06
N PRO A 332 -8.79 -23.40 84.58
CA PRO A 332 -7.51 -24.00 85.00
C PRO A 332 -6.66 -24.74 83.95
N GLU A 333 -5.44 -24.98 84.37
CA GLU A 333 -4.26 -25.60 83.77
C GLU A 333 -4.41 -27.11 83.39
N GLU A 334 -3.69 -27.45 82.36
CA GLU A 334 -2.54 -28.32 82.04
C GLU A 334 -2.86 -29.65 81.32
N PRO A 335 -1.95 -30.42 80.70
CA PRO A 335 -0.50 -30.24 80.49
C PRO A 335 0.07 -30.43 79.03
N LYS A 336 1.37 -30.13 78.97
CA LYS A 336 2.36 -30.28 77.90
C LYS A 336 2.41 -31.66 77.25
N GLN A 337 2.70 -31.65 75.96
CA GLN A 337 3.71 -32.54 75.34
C GLN A 337 4.31 -31.88 74.09
N GLU A 338 5.48 -31.87 73.98
CA GLU A 338 6.76 -31.69 73.35
C GLU A 338 6.90 -32.47 72.04
N VAL A 339 7.86 -31.97 71.21
CA VAL A 339 8.64 -32.62 70.13
C VAL A 339 8.04 -32.51 68.72
N ALA A 340 8.64 -31.93 67.79
CA ALA A 340 9.92 -31.89 67.13
C ALA A 340 9.90 -30.97 65.86
N GLN A 341 10.93 -30.17 65.71
CA GLN A 341 11.40 -29.73 64.40
C GLN A 341 12.11 -30.88 63.68
N PRO A 342 12.17 -30.96 62.34
CA PRO A 342 13.33 -30.36 61.72
C PRO A 342 13.16 -29.82 60.29
N ALA A 343 14.15 -28.99 59.94
CA ALA A 343 14.92 -28.83 58.75
C ALA A 343 14.39 -28.00 57.57
N THR A 344 14.97 -26.87 57.52
CA THR A 344 15.52 -26.08 56.37
C THR A 344 15.57 -26.73 54.98
N SER A 345 15.09 -26.01 53.97
CA SER A 345 15.77 -25.97 52.69
C SER A 345 15.57 -24.58 51.99
N GLN A 346 16.68 -23.91 51.78
CA GLN A 346 16.80 -22.67 51.02
C GLN A 346 16.59 -22.93 49.49
N PRO A 347 16.07 -21.98 48.72
CA PRO A 347 16.12 -22.06 47.27
C PRO A 347 17.41 -21.48 46.72
N ALA A 348 17.95 -22.16 45.73
CA ALA A 348 19.15 -21.81 45.00
C ALA A 348 18.96 -20.59 44.08
N THR A 349 19.92 -19.70 44.15
CA THR A 349 20.18 -18.60 43.22
C THR A 349 20.71 -19.14 41.91
N ASN A 350 20.06 -18.78 40.79
CA ASN A 350 20.66 -18.89 39.44
C ASN A 350 21.02 -17.49 38.93
N GLN A 351 22.33 -17.26 38.83
CA GLN A 351 22.93 -16.10 38.19
C GLN A 351 22.83 -16.21 36.68
N ALA A 352 22.47 -15.13 36.02
CA ALA A 352 22.62 -14.93 34.59
C ALA A 352 24.06 -14.43 34.29
N PRO A 353 24.68 -14.82 33.18
CA PRO A 353 25.97 -14.27 32.79
C PRO A 353 25.86 -12.94 32.04
N ASP A 354 26.65 -12.03 32.48
CA ASP A 354 26.99 -10.72 31.96
C ASP A 354 27.67 -10.86 30.56
N ALA A 355 27.17 -10.17 29.57
CA ALA A 355 27.81 -10.05 28.26
C ALA A 355 27.98 -8.57 27.89
N THR A 356 29.17 -8.07 28.10
CA THR A 356 29.70 -6.78 27.66
C THR A 356 29.67 -6.66 26.13
N PRO A 357 29.31 -5.50 25.55
CA PRO A 357 29.40 -5.30 24.11
C PRO A 357 30.81 -4.89 23.67
N GLN A 358 31.38 -5.63 22.74
CA GLN A 358 32.58 -5.27 22.01
C GLN A 358 32.30 -4.30 20.86
N THR A 359 32.97 -3.20 20.83
CA THR A 359 33.09 -2.25 19.73
C THR A 359 33.82 -2.85 18.51
N PRO A 360 33.38 -2.68 17.27
CA PRO A 360 34.17 -2.99 16.09
C PRO A 360 35.09 -1.81 15.71
N ASN A 361 36.32 -2.20 15.48
CA ASN A 361 37.48 -1.40 15.04
C ASN A 361 37.28 -0.88 13.60
N ALA A 362 37.70 0.36 13.39
CA ALA A 362 37.76 1.01 12.09
C ALA A 362 38.98 0.51 11.26
N GLY A 363 38.72 0.39 9.94
CA GLY A 363 39.80 0.42 8.95
C GLY A 363 39.78 -0.73 7.98
N GLN A 364 39.30 -0.43 6.78
CA GLN A 364 39.99 -0.77 5.52
C GLN A 364 39.15 -0.31 4.31
N THR A 365 39.68 0.64 3.58
CA THR A 365 39.30 1.11 2.25
C THR A 365 39.65 0.06 1.21
N PRO A 366 38.77 -0.25 0.22
CA PRO A 366 39.16 -0.98 -0.99
C PRO A 366 39.62 -0.01 -2.08
N PRO A 367 40.58 -0.44 -2.98
CA PRO A 367 41.11 0.41 -4.03
C PRO A 367 40.19 0.50 -5.26
N ALA A 368 40.37 1.60 -5.98
CA ALA A 368 39.78 1.93 -7.27
C ALA A 368 40.21 0.93 -8.38
N GLN A 369 39.25 0.50 -9.16
CA GLN A 369 39.32 0.31 -10.62
C GLN A 369 37.94 0.49 -11.23
#